data_5be1c497f8bd6e998942750e594acb99
#
_entry.id   5be1c497f8bd6e998942750e594acb99
#
_cell.length_a   1.000
_cell.length_b   1.000
_cell.length_c   1.000
_cell.angle_alpha   90.00
_cell.angle_beta   90.00
_cell.angle_gamma   90.00
#
_symmetry.space_group_name_H-M   'P 1'
#
loop_
_entity.id
_entity.type
_entity.pdbx_description
1 polymer ?
#
loop_
_entity_poly.entity_id
_entity_poly.type
_entity_poly.pdbx_seq_one_letter_code
_entity_poly.pdbx_strand_id
1 'polypeptide(L)'
;MKKRAVEAVLILAALIGVFVLVNLLQSGISGAVRQIDGQYYSISERELSLTLMTTDGTDSLSDFTRLKKLKVTPYKAQVKDAIRTDIDAGVSDALKQEAENVYSDCTDLEDISFVSLAPALQKLDVSLCAVSDISCLENMSLTELNISYTKVSDLTPLTDMDSMQVLYIEDIPADNFSPLLEMKGLKKVTGDKKLETVADALRDKGVEVIITE
;
A
#
# COMPACT_ATOMS: atom_id res chain seq x y z
N MET A 1 -1.14 20.04 29.06
CA MET A 1 -0.02 19.15 28.65
C MET A 1 -0.31 18.39 27.34
N LYS A 2 -1.57 18.06 27.04
CA LYS A 2 -1.97 17.23 25.88
C LYS A 2 -1.75 17.88 24.51
N LYS A 3 -2.04 19.17 24.35
CA LYS A 3 -1.77 19.92 23.12
C LYS A 3 -0.30 19.88 22.70
N ARG A 4 0.60 19.83 23.70
CA ARG A 4 2.05 19.79 23.46
C ARG A 4 2.57 18.43 22.94
N ALA A 5 1.89 17.33 23.21
CA ALA A 5 2.33 16.01 22.71
C ALA A 5 1.99 15.83 21.22
N VAL A 6 0.78 16.24 20.80
CA VAL A 6 0.38 16.22 19.39
C VAL A 6 1.19 17.24 18.58
N GLU A 7 1.39 18.46 19.14
CA GLU A 7 2.29 19.44 18.55
C GLU A 7 3.73 18.93 18.45
N ALA A 8 4.21 18.15 19.43
CA ALA A 8 5.55 17.57 19.39
C ALA A 8 5.70 16.49 18.30
N VAL A 9 4.68 15.67 18.06
CA VAL A 9 4.68 14.67 16.98
C VAL A 9 4.60 15.36 15.62
N LEU A 10 3.75 16.36 15.46
CA LEU A 10 3.66 17.16 14.24
C LEU A 10 4.93 17.96 13.98
N ILE A 11 5.55 18.53 15.03
CA ILE A 11 6.82 19.23 14.94
C ILE A 11 7.95 18.26 14.60
N LEU A 12 7.94 17.04 15.15
CA LEU A 12 8.96 16.03 14.84
C LEU A 12 8.83 15.55 13.38
N ALA A 13 7.61 15.32 12.90
CA ALA A 13 7.35 14.99 11.51
C ALA A 13 7.75 16.14 10.56
N ALA A 14 7.42 17.39 10.93
CA ALA A 14 7.84 18.58 10.20
C ALA A 14 9.37 18.78 10.23
N LEU A 15 10.03 18.52 11.37
CA LEU A 15 11.49 18.60 11.49
C LEU A 15 12.19 17.52 10.67
N ILE A 16 11.65 16.30 10.59
CA ILE A 16 12.17 15.25 9.72
C ILE A 16 12.01 15.67 8.26
N GLY A 17 10.86 16.20 7.86
CA GLY A 17 10.63 16.74 6.53
C GLY A 17 11.57 17.90 6.18
N VAL A 18 11.79 18.83 7.09
CA VAL A 18 12.74 19.94 6.95
C VAL A 18 14.18 19.42 6.87
N PHE A 19 14.55 18.43 7.69
CA PHE A 19 15.90 17.84 7.68
C PHE A 19 16.18 17.14 6.35
N VAL A 20 15.21 16.38 5.82
CA VAL A 20 15.31 15.75 4.49
C VAL A 20 15.42 16.83 3.42
N LEU A 21 14.59 17.88 3.47
CA LEU A 21 14.62 18.98 2.52
C LEU A 21 15.95 19.74 2.55
N VAL A 22 16.48 20.02 3.74
CA VAL A 22 17.80 20.72 3.91
C VAL A 22 18.93 19.86 3.35
N ASN A 23 18.93 18.54 3.60
CA ASN A 23 19.94 17.65 3.04
C ASN A 23 19.84 17.54 1.50
N LEU A 24 18.61 17.52 0.95
CA LEU A 24 18.38 17.50 -0.49
C LEU A 24 18.76 18.83 -1.16
N LEU A 25 18.52 19.96 -0.50
CA LEU A 25 18.95 21.28 -0.99
C LEU A 25 20.49 21.44 -0.94
N GLN A 26 21.14 20.90 0.10
CA GLN A 26 22.61 20.89 0.19
C GLN A 26 23.27 19.97 -0.84
N SER A 27 22.58 18.93 -1.29
CA SER A 27 23.05 18.03 -2.36
C SER A 27 22.87 18.57 -3.78
N GLY A 28 22.33 19.79 -3.94
CA GLY A 28 22.12 20.41 -5.26
C GLY A 28 20.98 19.78 -6.10
N ILE A 29 20.10 18.99 -5.48
CA ILE A 29 19.07 18.20 -6.16
C ILE A 29 17.70 18.89 -6.08
N SER A 30 17.62 20.20 -6.07
CA SER A 30 16.36 20.96 -5.84
C SER A 30 15.26 20.75 -6.90
N GLY A 31 15.56 20.17 -8.06
CA GLY A 31 14.59 19.82 -9.09
C GLY A 31 14.08 18.36 -9.03
N ALA A 32 14.64 17.55 -8.13
CA ALA A 32 14.47 16.10 -8.11
C ALA A 32 13.62 15.59 -6.92
N VAL A 33 12.76 16.44 -6.35
CA VAL A 33 11.94 16.11 -5.17
C VAL A 33 10.48 16.41 -5.48
N ARG A 34 9.58 15.54 -4.98
CA ARG A 34 8.14 15.77 -5.02
C ARG A 34 7.54 15.63 -3.63
N GLN A 35 6.49 16.39 -3.39
CA GLN A 35 5.71 16.29 -2.16
C GLN A 35 4.48 15.41 -2.43
N ILE A 36 4.28 14.42 -1.58
CA ILE A 36 3.11 13.55 -1.58
C ILE A 36 2.60 13.51 -0.14
N ASP A 37 1.34 13.84 0.07
CA ASP A 37 0.68 13.88 1.37
C ASP A 37 1.54 14.59 2.45
N GLY A 38 2.07 15.75 2.11
CA GLY A 38 2.90 16.56 3.01
C GLY A 38 4.35 16.10 3.17
N GLN A 39 4.74 14.92 2.71
CA GLN A 39 6.09 14.37 2.79
C GLN A 39 6.87 14.61 1.48
N TYR A 40 8.21 14.73 1.59
CA TYR A 40 9.07 14.96 0.44
C TYR A 40 9.86 13.71 0.06
N TYR A 41 9.83 13.37 -1.23
CA TYR A 41 10.47 12.18 -1.79
C TYR A 41 11.36 12.53 -2.99
N SER A 42 12.49 11.86 -3.12
CA SER A 42 13.36 12.00 -4.30
C SER A 42 12.78 11.22 -5.49
N ILE A 43 12.68 11.86 -6.66
CA ILE A 43 12.22 11.19 -7.89
C ILE A 43 13.20 10.11 -8.38
N SER A 44 14.40 10.04 -7.83
CA SER A 44 15.40 9.00 -8.15
C SER A 44 15.17 7.70 -7.40
N GLU A 45 14.23 7.67 -6.44
CA GLU A 45 13.92 6.47 -5.66
C GLU A 45 13.47 5.33 -6.57
N ARG A 46 13.88 4.12 -6.21
CA ARG A 46 13.44 2.87 -6.85
C ARG A 46 12.40 2.13 -6.03
N GLU A 47 12.38 2.38 -4.75
CA GLU A 47 11.43 1.84 -3.81
C GLU A 47 10.86 2.98 -2.98
N LEU A 48 9.55 3.02 -2.82
CA LEU A 48 8.85 4.05 -2.09
C LEU A 48 7.83 3.40 -1.16
N SER A 49 7.79 3.87 0.08
CA SER A 49 6.73 3.52 1.03
C SER A 49 6.00 4.80 1.42
N LEU A 50 4.74 4.87 1.07
CA LEU A 50 3.86 5.99 1.38
C LEU A 50 2.94 5.59 2.52
N THR A 51 2.80 6.47 3.50
CA THR A 51 1.73 6.39 4.49
C THR A 51 0.80 7.56 4.22
N LEU A 52 -0.37 7.27 3.68
CA LEU A 52 -1.27 8.30 3.16
C LEU A 52 -2.45 8.55 4.11
N MET A 53 -2.66 9.83 4.44
CA MET A 53 -3.91 10.35 4.99
C MET A 53 -4.83 10.84 3.87
N THR A 54 -4.25 11.39 2.81
CA THR A 54 -4.92 11.89 1.61
C THR A 54 -4.20 11.40 0.35
N THR A 55 -4.75 11.68 -0.81
CA THR A 55 -4.09 11.43 -2.10
C THR A 55 -3.41 12.68 -2.67
N ASP A 56 -3.20 13.70 -1.85
CA ASP A 56 -2.61 14.97 -2.30
C ASP A 56 -1.17 14.76 -2.82
N GLY A 57 -0.92 15.24 -4.02
CA GLY A 57 0.39 15.15 -4.67
C GLY A 57 0.75 13.80 -5.27
N THR A 58 -0.14 12.79 -5.20
CA THR A 58 0.10 11.46 -5.81
C THR A 58 0.18 11.50 -7.33
N ASP A 59 -0.37 12.53 -7.99
CA ASP A 59 -0.20 12.81 -9.42
C ASP A 59 1.28 12.98 -9.81
N SER A 60 2.13 13.41 -8.88
CA SER A 60 3.59 13.49 -9.08
C SER A 60 4.26 12.15 -9.28
N LEU A 61 3.59 11.00 -9.04
CA LEU A 61 4.18 9.67 -9.29
C LEU A 61 4.63 9.47 -10.74
N SER A 62 4.05 10.21 -11.68
CA SER A 62 4.50 10.24 -13.08
C SER A 62 5.97 10.66 -13.24
N ASP A 63 6.50 11.44 -12.31
CA ASP A 63 7.89 11.91 -12.32
C ASP A 63 8.88 10.85 -11.81
N PHE A 64 8.39 9.81 -11.12
CA PHE A 64 9.22 8.74 -10.56
C PHE A 64 9.49 7.65 -11.60
N THR A 65 10.15 8.02 -12.68
CA THR A 65 10.40 7.14 -13.85
C THR A 65 11.26 5.92 -13.55
N ARG A 66 11.88 5.84 -12.37
CA ARG A 66 12.75 4.74 -11.94
C ARG A 66 12.12 3.89 -10.83
N LEU A 67 10.93 4.26 -10.35
CA LEU A 67 10.24 3.57 -9.26
C LEU A 67 9.88 2.14 -9.70
N LYS A 68 10.37 1.17 -8.96
CA LYS A 68 10.14 -0.26 -9.21
C LYS A 68 9.22 -0.90 -8.18
N LYS A 69 9.24 -0.36 -6.96
CA LYS A 69 8.44 -0.89 -5.84
C LYS A 69 7.74 0.24 -5.13
N LEU A 70 6.45 0.10 -4.98
CA LEU A 70 5.60 1.01 -4.21
C LEU A 70 4.84 0.22 -3.16
N LYS A 71 4.94 0.67 -1.92
CA LYS A 71 4.07 0.26 -0.83
C LYS A 71 3.24 1.45 -0.41
N VAL A 72 1.93 1.26 -0.34
CA VAL A 72 0.99 2.26 0.17
C VAL A 72 0.32 1.69 1.40
N THR A 73 0.42 2.41 2.52
CA THR A 73 -0.22 2.04 3.77
C THR A 73 -1.18 3.16 4.16
N PRO A 74 -2.46 2.88 4.41
CA PRO A 74 -3.36 3.90 4.90
C PRO A 74 -2.94 4.30 6.32
N TYR A 75 -2.93 5.61 6.61
CA TYR A 75 -2.55 6.13 7.93
C TYR A 75 -3.42 5.53 9.04
N LYS A 76 -4.69 5.27 8.75
CA LYS A 76 -5.65 4.62 9.64
C LYS A 76 -5.16 3.24 10.12
N ALA A 77 -4.52 2.45 9.27
CA ALA A 77 -3.95 1.16 9.65
C ALA A 77 -2.80 1.32 10.65
N GLN A 78 -1.94 2.30 10.47
CA GLN A 78 -0.84 2.58 11.42
C GLN A 78 -1.36 3.05 12.78
N VAL A 79 -2.38 3.91 12.81
CA VAL A 79 -2.99 4.38 14.07
C VAL A 79 -3.61 3.21 14.82
N LYS A 80 -4.30 2.29 14.12
CA LYS A 80 -4.89 1.08 14.71
C LYS A 80 -3.84 0.19 15.39
N ASP A 81 -2.72 -0.04 14.72
CA ASP A 81 -1.63 -0.85 15.27
C ASP A 81 -0.98 -0.19 16.48
N ALA A 82 -0.78 1.14 16.44
CA ALA A 82 -0.27 1.90 17.56
C ALA A 82 -1.20 1.84 18.78
N ILE A 83 -2.52 2.04 18.58
CA ILE A 83 -3.52 1.92 19.65
C ILE A 83 -3.46 0.53 20.28
N ARG A 84 -3.40 -0.54 19.48
CA ARG A 84 -3.36 -1.92 19.97
C ARG A 84 -2.12 -2.20 20.80
N THR A 85 -0.95 -1.74 20.35
CA THR A 85 0.32 -1.90 21.06
C THR A 85 0.33 -1.15 22.38
N ASP A 86 -0.20 0.07 22.41
CA ASP A 86 -0.23 0.92 23.60
C ASP A 86 -1.26 0.46 24.64
N ILE A 87 -2.36 -0.19 24.23
CA ILE A 87 -3.33 -0.81 25.14
C ILE A 87 -2.65 -1.88 25.99
N ASP A 88 -1.80 -2.69 25.39
CA ASP A 88 -1.05 -3.75 26.09
C ASP A 88 0.03 -3.17 27.02
N ALA A 89 0.47 -1.93 26.79
CA ALA A 89 1.45 -1.21 27.60
C ALA A 89 0.86 -0.42 28.81
N GLY A 90 -0.45 -0.50 29.04
CA GLY A 90 -1.11 0.15 30.19
C GLY A 90 -1.32 1.67 30.07
N VAL A 91 -1.51 2.14 28.86
CA VAL A 91 -1.78 3.57 28.55
C VAL A 91 -3.14 4.02 29.12
N SER A 92 -3.21 5.28 29.56
CA SER A 92 -4.43 5.86 30.16
C SER A 92 -5.60 5.93 29.19
N ASP A 93 -6.83 5.74 29.70
CA ASP A 93 -8.06 5.78 28.90
C ASP A 93 -8.25 7.09 28.13
N ALA A 94 -7.70 8.20 28.63
CA ALA A 94 -7.73 9.49 27.95
C ALA A 94 -6.88 9.51 26.67
N LEU A 95 -5.74 8.82 26.65
CA LEU A 95 -4.90 8.69 25.46
C LEU A 95 -5.51 7.70 24.45
N LYS A 96 -6.17 6.65 24.95
CA LYS A 96 -6.94 5.74 24.09
C LYS A 96 -8.05 6.48 23.36
N GLN A 97 -8.83 7.30 24.07
CA GLN A 97 -9.91 8.08 23.47
C GLN A 97 -9.39 9.10 22.45
N GLU A 98 -8.23 9.72 22.71
CA GLU A 98 -7.62 10.65 21.76
C GLU A 98 -7.14 9.92 20.49
N ALA A 99 -6.54 8.74 20.63
CA ALA A 99 -6.16 7.88 19.53
C ALA A 99 -7.37 7.38 18.72
N GLU A 100 -8.49 7.00 19.38
CA GLU A 100 -9.73 6.65 18.72
C GLU A 100 -10.34 7.83 17.94
N ASN A 101 -10.25 9.05 18.47
CA ASN A 101 -10.70 10.24 17.76
C ASN A 101 -9.85 10.48 16.49
N VAL A 102 -8.52 10.37 16.59
CA VAL A 102 -7.64 10.45 15.40
C VAL A 102 -7.97 9.36 14.40
N TYR A 103 -8.21 8.13 14.88
CA TYR A 103 -8.60 7.01 14.04
C TYR A 103 -9.92 7.26 13.30
N SER A 104 -10.92 7.88 13.96
CA SER A 104 -12.21 8.20 13.35
C SER A 104 -12.11 9.29 12.28
N ASP A 105 -11.15 10.21 12.44
CA ASP A 105 -10.92 11.30 11.50
C ASP A 105 -10.09 10.88 10.27
N CYS A 106 -9.42 9.70 10.33
CA CYS A 106 -8.68 9.17 9.18
C CYS A 106 -9.64 8.61 8.12
N THR A 107 -9.41 8.98 6.87
CA THR A 107 -10.13 8.40 5.73
C THR A 107 -9.56 7.02 5.39
N ASP A 108 -10.42 6.11 4.95
CA ASP A 108 -9.98 4.87 4.32
C ASP A 108 -9.46 5.18 2.91
N LEU A 109 -8.31 4.63 2.54
CA LEU A 109 -7.78 4.76 1.20
C LEU A 109 -8.51 3.79 0.27
N GLU A 110 -9.47 4.32 -0.51
CA GLU A 110 -10.30 3.53 -1.43
C GLU A 110 -9.83 3.62 -2.88
N ASP A 111 -9.27 4.78 -3.29
CA ASP A 111 -8.79 5.05 -4.65
C ASP A 111 -7.26 4.92 -4.74
N ILE A 112 -6.81 4.04 -5.61
CA ILE A 112 -5.40 3.83 -5.95
C ILE A 112 -5.11 4.11 -7.43
N SER A 113 -5.97 4.82 -8.13
CA SER A 113 -5.80 5.12 -9.55
C SER A 113 -4.46 5.79 -9.88
N PHE A 114 -3.92 6.55 -8.91
CA PHE A 114 -2.62 7.21 -9.02
C PHE A 114 -1.44 6.24 -9.24
N VAL A 115 -1.56 4.95 -8.88
CA VAL A 115 -0.45 4.00 -9.09
C VAL A 115 -0.17 3.75 -10.57
N SER A 116 -1.18 3.90 -11.43
CA SER A 116 -1.05 3.78 -12.88
C SER A 116 -0.14 4.86 -13.49
N LEU A 117 0.10 5.95 -12.76
CA LEU A 117 1.01 7.03 -13.18
C LEU A 117 2.48 6.66 -13.03
N ALA A 118 2.82 5.58 -12.31
CA ALA A 118 4.21 5.13 -12.12
C ALA A 118 4.64 4.18 -13.26
N PRO A 119 5.32 4.68 -14.32
CA PRO A 119 5.46 3.93 -15.59
C PRO A 119 6.39 2.72 -15.50
N ALA A 120 7.23 2.66 -14.49
CA ALA A 120 8.24 1.61 -14.33
C ALA A 120 7.94 0.65 -13.17
N LEU A 121 6.74 0.76 -12.56
CA LEU A 121 6.36 -0.01 -11.38
C LEU A 121 6.29 -1.50 -11.70
N GLN A 122 6.89 -2.31 -10.84
CA GLN A 122 6.92 -3.77 -10.96
C GLN A 122 6.33 -4.46 -9.73
N LYS A 123 6.42 -3.83 -8.56
CA LYS A 123 5.91 -4.37 -7.30
C LYS A 123 5.02 -3.36 -6.61
N LEU A 124 3.81 -3.77 -6.29
CA LEU A 124 2.82 -2.95 -5.62
C LEU A 124 2.29 -3.67 -4.38
N ASP A 125 2.33 -2.99 -3.25
CA ASP A 125 1.69 -3.42 -2.02
C ASP A 125 0.69 -2.34 -1.58
N VAL A 126 -0.59 -2.67 -1.64
CA VAL A 126 -1.72 -1.85 -1.18
C VAL A 126 -2.54 -2.60 -0.13
N SER A 127 -1.91 -3.54 0.55
CA SER A 127 -2.56 -4.29 1.63
C SER A 127 -3.08 -3.37 2.72
N LEU A 128 -4.18 -3.78 3.36
CA LEU A 128 -4.87 -3.02 4.40
C LEU A 128 -5.57 -1.73 3.91
N CYS A 129 -5.48 -1.39 2.62
CA CYS A 129 -6.27 -0.29 2.05
C CYS A 129 -7.74 -0.72 1.85
N ALA A 130 -8.65 0.24 1.86
CA ALA A 130 -10.09 -0.05 1.63
C ALA A 130 -10.44 -0.15 0.12
N VAL A 131 -9.47 -0.49 -0.70
CA VAL A 131 -9.59 -0.60 -2.15
C VAL A 131 -10.52 -1.72 -2.53
N SER A 132 -11.47 -1.44 -3.43
CA SER A 132 -12.37 -2.43 -4.03
C SER A 132 -12.20 -2.54 -5.54
N ASP A 133 -11.79 -1.46 -6.20
CA ASP A 133 -11.57 -1.38 -7.65
C ASP A 133 -10.07 -1.36 -7.95
N ILE A 134 -9.63 -2.35 -8.72
CA ILE A 134 -8.26 -2.51 -9.19
C ILE A 134 -8.15 -2.41 -10.72
N SER A 135 -9.17 -1.89 -11.41
CA SER A 135 -9.16 -1.70 -12.86
C SER A 135 -8.01 -0.81 -13.36
N CYS A 136 -7.56 0.12 -12.51
CA CYS A 136 -6.39 0.96 -12.81
C CYS A 136 -5.08 0.15 -12.98
N LEU A 137 -5.05 -1.11 -12.55
CA LEU A 137 -3.89 -2.00 -12.70
C LEU A 137 -3.86 -2.71 -14.06
N GLU A 138 -4.97 -2.71 -14.81
CA GLU A 138 -5.01 -3.26 -16.16
C GLU A 138 -3.88 -2.68 -17.01
N ASN A 139 -3.22 -3.52 -17.79
CA ASN A 139 -2.09 -3.15 -18.66
C ASN A 139 -0.81 -2.69 -17.93
N MET A 140 -0.75 -2.72 -16.61
CA MET A 140 0.51 -2.51 -15.90
C MET A 140 1.42 -3.75 -15.99
N SER A 141 2.74 -3.54 -15.98
CA SER A 141 3.72 -4.63 -16.05
C SER A 141 4.17 -5.09 -14.65
N LEU A 142 3.22 -5.26 -13.73
CA LEU A 142 3.50 -5.71 -12.38
C LEU A 142 3.98 -7.17 -12.38
N THR A 143 4.99 -7.46 -11.55
CA THR A 143 5.50 -8.80 -11.29
C THR A 143 5.12 -9.32 -9.91
N GLU A 144 4.78 -8.41 -8.98
CA GLU A 144 4.35 -8.74 -7.63
C GLU A 144 3.25 -7.77 -7.20
N LEU A 145 2.16 -8.31 -6.67
CA LEU A 145 1.03 -7.54 -6.16
C LEU A 145 0.57 -8.09 -4.82
N ASN A 146 0.37 -7.18 -3.86
CA ASN A 146 -0.25 -7.50 -2.58
C ASN A 146 -1.52 -6.64 -2.42
N ILE A 147 -2.68 -7.30 -2.46
CA ILE A 147 -4.01 -6.75 -2.19
C ILE A 147 -4.67 -7.44 -1.00
N SER A 148 -3.89 -8.09 -0.13
CA SER A 148 -4.41 -8.74 1.07
C SER A 148 -5.11 -7.73 1.99
N TYR A 149 -6.16 -8.17 2.65
CA TYR A 149 -6.93 -7.34 3.60
C TYR A 149 -7.52 -6.07 2.97
N THR A 150 -7.95 -6.18 1.70
CA THR A 150 -8.65 -5.12 0.97
C THR A 150 -10.12 -5.47 0.74
N LYS A 151 -10.87 -4.60 0.07
CA LYS A 151 -12.28 -4.86 -0.31
C LYS A 151 -12.41 -5.39 -1.75
N VAL A 152 -11.32 -5.85 -2.36
CA VAL A 152 -11.32 -6.37 -3.74
C VAL A 152 -12.12 -7.66 -3.82
N SER A 153 -13.15 -7.65 -4.67
CA SER A 153 -14.00 -8.82 -4.93
C SER A 153 -13.92 -9.32 -6.38
N ASP A 154 -13.48 -8.47 -7.30
CA ASP A 154 -13.29 -8.81 -8.71
C ASP A 154 -11.82 -8.85 -9.07
N LEU A 155 -11.35 -10.03 -9.47
CA LEU A 155 -9.97 -10.28 -9.91
C LEU A 155 -9.82 -10.27 -11.43
N THR A 156 -10.91 -10.00 -12.18
CA THR A 156 -10.89 -9.95 -13.65
C THR A 156 -9.82 -8.99 -14.21
N PRO A 157 -9.56 -7.81 -13.60
CA PRO A 157 -8.49 -6.92 -14.07
C PRO A 157 -7.09 -7.52 -14.10
N LEU A 158 -6.87 -8.65 -13.41
CA LEU A 158 -5.57 -9.33 -13.36
C LEU A 158 -5.40 -10.41 -14.45
N THR A 159 -6.46 -10.77 -15.17
CA THR A 159 -6.48 -11.92 -16.09
C THR A 159 -5.39 -11.86 -17.16
N ASP A 160 -5.19 -10.69 -17.77
CA ASP A 160 -4.24 -10.50 -18.87
C ASP A 160 -2.86 -10.00 -18.40
N MET A 161 -2.60 -10.04 -17.09
CA MET A 161 -1.30 -9.61 -16.53
C MET A 161 -0.25 -10.73 -16.65
N ASP A 162 0.19 -11.02 -17.87
CA ASP A 162 1.19 -12.06 -18.16
C ASP A 162 2.55 -11.86 -17.44
N SER A 163 2.83 -10.65 -16.98
CA SER A 163 4.04 -10.32 -16.19
C SER A 163 3.95 -10.73 -14.71
N MET A 164 2.72 -10.95 -14.19
CA MET A 164 2.49 -11.23 -12.77
C MET A 164 3.10 -12.58 -12.37
N GLN A 165 3.95 -12.57 -11.34
CA GLN A 165 4.62 -13.77 -10.85
C GLN A 165 4.21 -14.12 -9.43
N VAL A 166 3.99 -13.13 -8.58
CA VAL A 166 3.67 -13.31 -7.16
C VAL A 166 2.44 -12.50 -6.78
N LEU A 167 1.45 -13.15 -6.20
CA LEU A 167 0.20 -12.53 -5.80
C LEU A 167 -0.13 -12.87 -4.35
N TYR A 168 -0.48 -11.85 -3.56
CA TYR A 168 -0.99 -11.99 -2.19
C TYR A 168 -2.42 -11.47 -2.13
N ILE A 169 -3.36 -12.34 -1.72
CA ILE A 169 -4.82 -12.11 -1.71
C ILE A 169 -5.47 -12.67 -0.44
N GLU A 170 -4.80 -12.52 0.69
CA GLU A 170 -5.33 -12.97 1.97
C GLU A 170 -6.49 -12.06 2.41
N ASP A 171 -7.56 -12.65 2.94
CA ASP A 171 -8.72 -11.97 3.50
C ASP A 171 -9.31 -10.89 2.57
N ILE A 172 -9.57 -11.28 1.33
CA ILE A 172 -10.33 -10.46 0.37
C ILE A 172 -11.76 -11.02 0.21
N PRO A 173 -12.77 -10.19 -0.10
CA PRO A 173 -14.15 -10.64 -0.28
C PRO A 173 -14.40 -11.40 -1.59
N ALA A 174 -13.39 -11.60 -2.44
CA ALA A 174 -13.53 -12.35 -3.69
C ALA A 174 -13.96 -13.80 -3.42
N ASP A 175 -14.90 -14.29 -4.25
CA ASP A 175 -15.38 -15.68 -4.25
C ASP A 175 -15.05 -16.38 -5.56
N ASN A 176 -14.69 -15.65 -6.63
CA ASN A 176 -14.28 -16.19 -7.91
C ASN A 176 -12.79 -16.02 -8.15
N PHE A 177 -12.04 -17.11 -8.10
CA PHE A 177 -10.61 -17.15 -8.34
C PHE A 177 -10.24 -17.70 -9.72
N SER A 178 -11.24 -17.93 -10.62
CA SER A 178 -10.96 -18.40 -12.00
C SER A 178 -10.05 -17.48 -12.80
N PRO A 179 -10.02 -16.13 -12.63
CA PRO A 179 -9.06 -15.28 -13.30
C PRO A 179 -7.60 -15.69 -13.08
N LEU A 180 -7.26 -16.25 -11.92
CA LEU A 180 -5.89 -16.72 -11.62
C LEU A 180 -5.46 -17.87 -12.54
N LEU A 181 -6.41 -18.63 -13.04
CA LEU A 181 -6.13 -19.76 -13.96
C LEU A 181 -5.73 -19.28 -15.36
N GLU A 182 -6.07 -18.05 -15.73
CA GLU A 182 -5.72 -17.46 -17.02
C GLU A 182 -4.36 -16.74 -17.00
N MET A 183 -3.83 -16.44 -15.81
CA MET A 183 -2.55 -15.74 -15.63
C MET A 183 -1.36 -16.64 -15.99
N LYS A 184 -0.75 -16.43 -17.15
CA LYS A 184 0.34 -17.29 -17.69
C LYS A 184 1.66 -17.15 -16.93
N GLY A 185 1.91 -15.98 -16.35
CA GLY A 185 3.15 -15.66 -15.63
C GLY A 185 3.17 -16.07 -14.17
N LEU A 186 2.00 -16.44 -13.59
CA LEU A 186 1.86 -16.69 -12.16
C LEU A 186 2.72 -17.86 -11.71
N LYS A 187 3.55 -17.64 -10.68
CA LYS A 187 4.44 -18.64 -10.08
C LYS A 187 4.08 -18.94 -8.63
N LYS A 188 3.53 -17.95 -7.94
CA LYS A 188 3.19 -18.07 -6.53
C LYS A 188 1.94 -17.27 -6.22
N VAL A 189 1.05 -17.87 -5.45
CA VAL A 189 -0.11 -17.18 -4.86
C VAL A 189 -0.23 -17.56 -3.39
N THR A 190 -0.52 -16.54 -2.56
CA THR A 190 -0.82 -16.72 -1.14
C THR A 190 -2.22 -16.15 -0.88
N GLY A 191 -3.07 -16.90 -0.23
CA GLY A 191 -4.43 -16.49 0.10
C GLY A 191 -5.01 -17.32 1.23
N ASP A 192 -6.24 -16.99 1.61
CA ASP A 192 -6.99 -17.71 2.62
C ASP A 192 -7.59 -19.04 2.08
N LYS A 193 -8.36 -19.70 2.93
CA LYS A 193 -8.98 -21.00 2.64
C LYS A 193 -9.89 -21.01 1.40
N LYS A 194 -10.46 -19.87 0.98
CA LYS A 194 -11.29 -19.78 -0.23
C LYS A 194 -10.50 -20.14 -1.50
N LEU A 195 -9.16 -19.91 -1.48
CA LEU A 195 -8.27 -20.25 -2.59
C LEU A 195 -8.21 -21.76 -2.87
N GLU A 196 -8.63 -22.63 -1.93
CA GLU A 196 -8.70 -24.08 -2.12
C GLU A 196 -9.53 -24.45 -3.35
N THR A 197 -10.51 -23.64 -3.72
CA THR A 197 -11.39 -23.89 -4.88
C THR A 197 -10.67 -24.02 -6.21
N VAL A 198 -9.50 -23.40 -6.35
CA VAL A 198 -8.67 -23.42 -7.56
C VAL A 198 -7.24 -23.93 -7.30
N ALA A 199 -6.91 -24.28 -6.06
CA ALA A 199 -5.54 -24.59 -5.64
C ALA A 199 -4.93 -25.76 -6.43
N ASP A 200 -5.66 -26.84 -6.64
CA ASP A 200 -5.15 -28.00 -7.36
C ASP A 200 -4.91 -27.69 -8.83
N ALA A 201 -5.84 -26.95 -9.49
CA ALA A 201 -5.66 -26.54 -10.86
C ALA A 201 -4.48 -25.56 -11.04
N LEU A 202 -4.20 -24.71 -10.05
CA LEU A 202 -3.02 -23.85 -10.04
C LEU A 202 -1.72 -24.65 -9.86
N ARG A 203 -1.72 -25.63 -8.95
CA ARG A 203 -0.56 -26.54 -8.73
C ARG A 203 -0.24 -27.36 -9.96
N ASP A 204 -1.27 -27.84 -10.67
CA ASP A 204 -1.10 -28.57 -11.94
C ASP A 204 -0.44 -27.71 -13.03
N LYS A 205 -0.61 -26.38 -12.95
CA LYS A 205 0.07 -25.40 -13.81
C LYS A 205 1.48 -25.02 -13.30
N GLY A 206 1.93 -25.61 -12.21
CA GLY A 206 3.25 -25.33 -11.61
C GLY A 206 3.28 -24.09 -10.71
N VAL A 207 2.13 -23.59 -10.26
CA VAL A 207 2.06 -22.46 -9.34
C VAL A 207 2.23 -22.95 -7.90
N GLU A 208 3.09 -22.29 -7.13
CA GLU A 208 3.18 -22.47 -5.68
C GLU A 208 1.96 -21.83 -5.02
N VAL A 209 1.13 -22.65 -4.36
CA VAL A 209 -0.08 -22.17 -3.66
C VAL A 209 0.10 -22.31 -2.17
N ILE A 210 0.09 -21.17 -1.46
CA ILE A 210 0.15 -21.08 0.00
C ILE A 210 -1.22 -20.67 0.51
N ILE A 211 -1.79 -21.48 1.39
CA ILE A 211 -3.06 -21.20 2.05
C ILE A 211 -2.75 -20.86 3.51
N THR A 212 -3.18 -19.69 3.92
CA THR A 212 -3.06 -19.20 5.30
C THR A 212 -4.32 -19.56 6.11
N GLU A 213 -4.15 -19.72 7.43
CA GLU A 213 -5.25 -20.07 8.35
C GLU A 213 -6.12 -18.85 8.70
#